data_036082188b2f41d28a1f8715e9259178
#
_entry.id   036082188b2f41d28a1f8715e9259178
#
_cell.length_a   1.000
_cell.length_b   1.000
_cell.length_c   1.000
_cell.angle_alpha   90.00
_cell.angle_beta   90.00
_cell.angle_gamma   90.00
#
_symmetry.space_group_name_H-M   'P 1'
#
loop_
_entity.id
_entity.type
_entity.pdbx_description
1 polymer ?
#
loop_
_entity_poly.entity_id
_entity_poly.type
_entity_poly.pdbx_seq_one_letter_code
_entity_poly.pdbx_strand_id
1 'polypeptide(L)'
;MDEVPQWVKEKVNHEEYKLWEVMSSVFQIDYSFLKKDISQERKKEIESQIKKQEEYYQHLSPYDHVYLARKSTRPNIKDYINHLFDDFIELHGDRLAKDDGSIVGGIGLFNQQPVTIIGHLKGKTLEDNLKCNFGMSSPEGYRKAMRLMKQAEKFKRPIIAFVDTPGAYPGMEAEM
;
A
#
# COMPACT_ATOMS: atom_id res chain seq x y z
N MET A 1 -0.35 19.36 13.46
CA MET A 1 -0.57 17.92 13.77
C MET A 1 -1.68 17.89 14.80
N ASP A 2 -2.86 17.47 14.37
CA ASP A 2 -4.00 17.38 15.29
C ASP A 2 -3.75 16.21 16.25
N GLU A 3 -3.89 16.45 17.52
CA GLU A 3 -3.55 15.48 18.56
C GLU A 3 -4.46 14.24 18.47
N VAL A 4 -3.83 13.09 18.33
CA VAL A 4 -4.50 11.79 18.42
C VAL A 4 -5.02 11.60 19.84
N PRO A 5 -6.28 11.18 20.05
CA PRO A 5 -6.84 10.95 21.37
C PRO A 5 -5.96 10.04 22.24
N GLN A 6 -5.84 10.36 23.52
CA GLN A 6 -4.96 9.65 24.47
C GLN A 6 -5.19 8.13 24.50
N TRP A 7 -6.45 7.68 24.42
CA TRP A 7 -6.81 6.27 24.45
C TRP A 7 -6.36 5.49 23.21
N VAL A 8 -6.17 6.18 22.05
CA VAL A 8 -5.59 5.57 20.86
C VAL A 8 -4.08 5.41 21.02
N LYS A 9 -3.41 6.44 21.60
CA LYS A 9 -1.97 6.39 21.91
C LYS A 9 -1.62 5.30 22.91
N GLU A 10 -2.53 4.97 23.83
CA GLU A 10 -2.33 3.94 24.86
C GLU A 10 -2.51 2.51 24.32
N LYS A 11 -3.28 2.33 23.24
CA LYS A 11 -3.57 1.01 22.65
C LYS A 11 -2.76 0.68 21.41
N VAL A 12 -2.24 1.69 20.72
CA VAL A 12 -1.60 1.54 19.43
C VAL A 12 -0.32 2.36 19.42
N ASN A 13 0.82 1.75 19.18
CA ASN A 13 2.04 2.52 19.01
C ASN A 13 1.96 3.37 17.74
N HIS A 14 2.87 4.34 17.57
CA HIS A 14 2.82 5.30 16.44
C HIS A 14 2.87 4.62 15.06
N GLU A 15 3.51 3.47 14.95
CA GLU A 15 3.65 2.68 13.73
C GLU A 15 2.36 1.95 13.38
N GLU A 16 1.72 1.34 14.38
CA GLU A 16 0.41 0.73 14.23
C GLU A 16 -0.66 1.76 13.88
N TYR A 17 -0.53 3.01 14.37
CA TYR A 17 -1.44 4.09 14.03
C TYR A 17 -1.33 4.48 12.55
N LYS A 18 -0.13 4.62 12.00
CA LYS A 18 0.07 4.87 10.58
C LYS A 18 -0.53 3.73 9.73
N LEU A 19 -0.30 2.49 10.13
CA LEU A 19 -0.88 1.32 9.47
C LEU A 19 -2.41 1.33 9.58
N TRP A 20 -2.94 1.73 10.71
CA TRP A 20 -4.36 1.85 10.98
C TRP A 20 -5.03 2.95 10.12
N GLU A 21 -4.38 4.06 9.91
CA GLU A 21 -4.85 5.16 9.03
C GLU A 21 -4.94 4.70 7.56
N VAL A 22 -3.99 3.91 7.10
CA VAL A 22 -4.01 3.27 5.78
C VAL A 22 -5.15 2.24 5.71
N MET A 23 -5.29 1.39 6.72
CA MET A 23 -6.36 0.39 6.77
C MET A 23 -7.74 1.05 6.84
N SER A 24 -7.89 2.21 7.46
CA SER A 24 -9.16 2.94 7.54
C SER A 24 -9.71 3.31 6.17
N SER A 25 -8.83 3.68 5.25
CA SER A 25 -9.23 3.96 3.87
C SER A 25 -9.69 2.72 3.12
N VAL A 26 -9.18 1.54 3.48
CA VAL A 26 -9.59 0.24 2.91
C VAL A 26 -10.99 -0.14 3.36
N PHE A 27 -11.28 0.07 4.64
CA PHE A 27 -12.52 -0.42 5.26
C PHE A 27 -13.65 0.61 5.19
N GLN A 28 -13.41 1.80 4.64
CA GLN A 28 -14.36 2.92 4.61
C GLN A 28 -14.90 3.27 6.00
N ILE A 29 -14.11 3.04 7.04
CA ILE A 29 -14.46 3.45 8.39
C ILE A 29 -14.14 4.94 8.51
N ASP A 30 -15.13 5.73 8.85
CA ASP A 30 -14.94 7.15 9.14
C ASP A 30 -14.24 7.31 10.49
N TYR A 31 -12.93 7.55 10.46
CA TYR A 31 -12.13 7.86 11.64
C TYR A 31 -12.04 9.35 11.94
N SER A 32 -12.87 10.18 11.31
CA SER A 32 -12.93 11.63 11.62
C SER A 32 -13.24 11.90 13.08
N PHE A 33 -13.84 10.92 13.77
CA PHE A 33 -14.08 10.96 15.21
C PHE A 33 -12.79 10.97 16.05
N LEU A 34 -11.66 10.49 15.55
CA LEU A 34 -10.38 10.55 16.25
C LEU A 34 -9.88 12.00 16.44
N LYS A 35 -10.46 12.94 15.69
CA LYS A 35 -10.15 14.37 15.75
C LYS A 35 -11.04 15.18 16.69
N LYS A 36 -12.02 14.55 17.34
CA LYS A 36 -13.00 15.22 18.22
C LYS A 36 -13.15 14.50 19.54
N ASP A 37 -13.42 15.27 20.60
CA ASP A 37 -13.91 14.71 21.87
C ASP A 37 -15.27 14.06 21.64
N ILE A 38 -15.32 12.74 21.65
CA ILE A 38 -16.54 11.95 21.46
C ILE A 38 -17.07 11.42 22.78
N SER A 39 -18.41 11.35 22.89
CA SER A 39 -19.06 10.77 24.08
C SER A 39 -18.64 9.29 24.23
N GLN A 40 -18.66 8.80 25.48
CA GLN A 40 -18.37 7.42 25.81
C GLN A 40 -19.33 6.42 25.11
N GLU A 41 -20.58 6.84 24.89
CA GLU A 41 -21.57 6.02 24.16
C GLU A 41 -21.20 5.87 22.69
N ARG A 42 -20.81 6.96 22.03
CA ARG A 42 -20.37 6.94 20.62
C ARG A 42 -19.10 6.12 20.45
N LYS A 43 -18.18 6.19 21.42
CA LYS A 43 -16.98 5.36 21.42
C LYS A 43 -17.29 3.87 21.47
N LYS A 44 -18.19 3.44 22.34
CA LYS A 44 -18.63 2.02 22.42
C LYS A 44 -19.31 1.55 21.13
N GLU A 45 -20.12 2.42 20.51
CA GLU A 45 -20.78 2.10 19.25
C GLU A 45 -19.75 1.82 18.14
N ILE A 46 -18.73 2.68 18.02
CA ILE A 46 -17.65 2.53 17.06
C ILE A 46 -16.83 1.27 17.33
N GLU A 47 -16.45 1.01 18.57
CA GLU A 47 -15.75 -0.23 18.96
C GLU A 47 -16.56 -1.48 18.59
N SER A 48 -17.88 -1.44 18.77
CA SER A 48 -18.78 -2.51 18.35
C SER A 48 -18.83 -2.71 16.84
N GLN A 49 -18.83 -1.61 16.07
CA GLN A 49 -18.80 -1.67 14.60
C GLN A 49 -17.48 -2.23 14.09
N ILE A 50 -16.35 -1.79 14.64
CA ILE A 50 -15.02 -2.31 14.32
C ILE A 50 -14.97 -3.81 14.56
N LYS A 51 -15.41 -4.26 15.73
CA LYS A 51 -15.42 -5.69 16.07
C LYS A 51 -16.26 -6.52 15.11
N LYS A 52 -17.45 -6.05 14.72
CA LYS A 52 -18.30 -6.73 13.73
C LYS A 52 -17.63 -6.83 12.36
N GLN A 53 -16.90 -5.79 11.94
CA GLN A 53 -16.15 -5.82 10.69
C GLN A 53 -14.98 -6.78 10.76
N GLU A 54 -14.21 -6.80 11.86
CA GLU A 54 -13.13 -7.76 12.06
C GLU A 54 -13.65 -9.20 11.98
N GLU A 55 -14.77 -9.52 12.64
CA GLU A 55 -15.42 -10.82 12.56
C GLU A 55 -15.83 -11.18 11.12
N TYR A 56 -16.39 -10.21 10.37
CA TYR A 56 -16.74 -10.41 8.95
C TYR A 56 -15.51 -10.75 8.11
N TYR A 57 -14.40 -10.01 8.28
CA TYR A 57 -13.17 -10.23 7.51
C TYR A 57 -12.47 -11.55 7.85
N GLN A 58 -12.68 -12.12 9.02
CA GLN A 58 -12.15 -13.44 9.37
C GLN A 58 -12.87 -14.60 8.65
N HIS A 59 -14.09 -14.37 8.12
CA HIS A 59 -14.94 -15.41 7.54
C HIS A 59 -15.29 -15.14 6.06
N LEU A 60 -14.41 -14.46 5.34
CA LEU A 60 -14.62 -14.16 3.92
C LEU A 60 -14.66 -15.43 3.06
N SER A 61 -15.63 -15.49 2.15
CA SER A 61 -15.65 -16.51 1.11
C SER A 61 -14.53 -16.26 0.08
N PRO A 62 -14.14 -17.27 -0.72
CA PRO A 62 -13.19 -17.07 -1.83
C PRO A 62 -13.61 -15.96 -2.79
N TYR A 63 -14.90 -15.80 -3.04
CA TYR A 63 -15.43 -14.72 -3.87
C TYR A 63 -15.20 -13.34 -3.24
N ASP A 64 -15.43 -13.21 -1.92
CA ASP A 64 -15.21 -11.94 -1.21
C ASP A 64 -13.74 -11.51 -1.25
N HIS A 65 -12.80 -12.45 -1.15
CA HIS A 65 -11.38 -12.17 -1.33
C HIS A 65 -11.08 -11.58 -2.70
N VAL A 66 -11.61 -12.18 -3.78
CA VAL A 66 -11.44 -11.67 -5.15
C VAL A 66 -12.10 -10.31 -5.32
N TYR A 67 -13.31 -10.13 -4.79
CA TYR A 67 -14.01 -8.85 -4.82
C TYR A 67 -13.22 -7.74 -4.13
N LEU A 68 -12.75 -8.00 -2.91
CA LEU A 68 -11.93 -7.05 -2.16
C LEU A 68 -10.61 -6.74 -2.87
N ALA A 69 -9.93 -7.76 -3.42
CA ALA A 69 -8.68 -7.58 -4.15
C ALA A 69 -8.83 -6.69 -5.38
N ARG A 70 -10.02 -6.62 -5.98
CA ARG A 70 -10.34 -5.83 -7.18
C ARG A 70 -10.99 -4.48 -6.89
N LYS A 71 -11.30 -4.19 -5.64
CA LYS A 71 -11.98 -2.94 -5.27
C LYS A 71 -11.08 -1.74 -5.55
N SER A 72 -11.55 -0.77 -6.35
CA SER A 72 -10.80 0.43 -6.74
C SER A 72 -10.52 1.40 -5.58
N THR A 73 -11.30 1.31 -4.51
CA THR A 73 -11.14 2.15 -3.31
C THR A 73 -10.04 1.66 -2.37
N ARG A 74 -9.42 0.50 -2.64
CA ARG A 74 -8.28 0.02 -1.85
C ARG A 74 -7.09 0.96 -1.99
N PRO A 75 -6.29 1.15 -0.92
CA PRO A 75 -5.02 1.82 -1.04
C PRO A 75 -4.10 1.06 -2.01
N ASN A 76 -3.36 1.82 -2.79
CA ASN A 76 -2.31 1.29 -3.66
C ASN A 76 -0.93 1.57 -3.06
N ILE A 77 0.13 1.16 -3.73
CA ILE A 77 1.51 1.33 -3.27
C ILE A 77 1.86 2.80 -2.94
N LYS A 78 1.31 3.78 -3.67
CA LYS A 78 1.57 5.20 -3.42
C LYS A 78 0.95 5.67 -2.12
N ASP A 79 -0.23 5.15 -1.77
CA ASP A 79 -0.86 5.46 -0.48
C ASP A 79 -0.02 4.91 0.68
N TYR A 80 0.49 3.68 0.56
CA TYR A 80 1.41 3.11 1.55
C TYR A 80 2.72 3.88 1.66
N ILE A 81 3.31 4.27 0.52
CA ILE A 81 4.54 5.07 0.52
C ILE A 81 4.33 6.38 1.27
N ASN A 82 3.27 7.11 0.97
CA ASN A 82 2.99 8.40 1.57
C ASN A 82 2.70 8.34 3.08
N HIS A 83 2.22 7.20 3.59
CA HIS A 83 1.84 7.06 5.00
C HIS A 83 2.91 6.40 5.86
N LEU A 84 3.70 5.50 5.29
CA LEU A 84 4.63 4.66 6.06
C LEU A 84 6.09 5.11 5.95
N PHE A 85 6.45 5.86 4.90
CA PHE A 85 7.84 6.19 4.63
C PHE A 85 8.04 7.70 4.55
N ASP A 86 9.19 8.14 5.06
CA ASP A 86 9.65 9.50 4.93
C ASP A 86 10.69 9.58 3.78
N ASP A 87 10.84 10.76 3.17
CA ASP A 87 11.86 11.09 2.16
C ASP A 87 11.97 10.08 1.00
N PHE A 88 10.81 9.61 0.49
CA PHE A 88 10.81 8.65 -0.61
C PHE A 88 11.34 9.26 -1.92
N ILE A 89 12.35 8.62 -2.49
CA ILE A 89 12.93 8.96 -3.78
C ILE A 89 12.63 7.83 -4.76
N GLU A 90 11.75 8.08 -5.74
CA GLU A 90 11.42 7.11 -6.78
C GLU A 90 12.56 6.96 -7.78
N LEU A 91 12.87 5.72 -8.15
CA LEU A 91 13.92 5.36 -9.10
C LEU A 91 13.31 4.69 -10.32
N HIS A 92 13.40 5.36 -11.46
CA HIS A 92 12.79 4.96 -12.72
C HIS A 92 13.68 4.11 -13.60
N GLY A 93 13.04 3.37 -14.51
CA GLY A 93 13.65 2.66 -15.64
C GLY A 93 14.39 1.39 -15.27
N ASP A 94 14.45 0.48 -16.24
CA ASP A 94 15.17 -0.80 -16.14
C ASP A 94 16.67 -0.70 -16.47
N ARG A 95 17.13 0.45 -16.95
CA ARG A 95 18.49 0.75 -17.42
C ARG A 95 18.88 0.00 -18.71
N LEU A 96 17.91 -0.53 -19.43
CA LEU A 96 18.14 -1.25 -20.68
C LEU A 96 17.29 -0.67 -21.82
N ALA A 97 15.97 -0.58 -21.65
CA ALA A 97 15.06 -0.16 -22.70
C ALA A 97 14.12 0.97 -22.27
N LYS A 98 13.30 0.76 -21.25
CA LYS A 98 12.25 1.72 -20.84
C LYS A 98 11.89 1.62 -19.36
N ASP A 99 10.95 2.42 -18.93
CA ASP A 99 10.31 2.30 -17.62
C ASP A 99 8.97 1.57 -17.74
N ASP A 100 8.52 0.97 -16.65
CA ASP A 100 7.20 0.37 -16.50
C ASP A 100 6.47 1.00 -15.32
N GLY A 101 5.35 1.67 -15.63
CA GLY A 101 4.52 2.35 -14.64
C GLY A 101 3.77 1.40 -13.69
N SER A 102 3.74 0.10 -13.96
CA SER A 102 3.14 -0.91 -13.08
C SER A 102 4.00 -1.26 -11.87
N ILE A 103 5.29 -0.91 -11.89
CA ILE A 103 6.21 -1.06 -10.76
C ILE A 103 6.65 0.32 -10.27
N VAL A 104 6.33 0.61 -9.04
CA VAL A 104 6.91 1.73 -8.28
C VAL A 104 8.05 1.18 -7.44
N GLY A 105 9.18 1.84 -7.46
CA GLY A 105 10.32 1.43 -6.66
C GLY A 105 11.27 2.57 -6.37
N GLY A 106 11.88 2.54 -5.18
CA GLY A 106 12.75 3.61 -4.75
C GLY A 106 13.39 3.35 -3.39
N ILE A 107 13.89 4.42 -2.81
CA ILE A 107 14.51 4.43 -1.50
C ILE A 107 13.75 5.41 -0.62
N GLY A 108 13.47 5.04 0.61
CA GLY A 108 12.85 5.90 1.60
C GLY A 108 13.32 5.56 3.00
N LEU A 109 12.84 6.31 3.97
CA LEU A 109 13.12 6.06 5.38
C LEU A 109 11.92 5.38 6.03
N PHE A 110 12.12 4.24 6.66
CA PHE A 110 11.15 3.60 7.54
C PHE A 110 11.71 3.62 8.98
N ASN A 111 11.07 4.36 9.85
CA ASN A 111 11.57 4.60 11.21
C ASN A 111 13.03 5.07 11.22
N GLN A 112 13.34 6.06 10.38
CA GLN A 112 14.67 6.62 10.16
C GLN A 112 15.72 5.64 9.62
N GLN A 113 15.33 4.42 9.29
CA GLN A 113 16.21 3.44 8.65
C GLN A 113 16.02 3.49 7.13
N PRO A 114 17.08 3.64 6.32
CA PRO A 114 16.98 3.60 4.87
C PRO A 114 16.59 2.19 4.40
N VAL A 115 15.52 2.13 3.61
CA VAL A 115 14.98 0.91 3.02
C VAL A 115 14.79 1.06 1.52
N THR A 116 14.75 -0.04 0.81
CA THR A 116 14.33 -0.09 -0.59
C THR A 116 12.89 -0.58 -0.66
N ILE A 117 12.04 0.21 -1.30
CA ILE A 117 10.61 -0.08 -1.46
C ILE A 117 10.38 -0.48 -2.92
N ILE A 118 9.66 -1.58 -3.14
CA ILE A 118 9.28 -2.04 -4.48
C ILE A 118 7.84 -2.54 -4.40
N GLY A 119 6.98 -2.13 -5.33
CA GLY A 119 5.62 -2.63 -5.31
C GLY A 119 4.87 -2.43 -6.63
N HIS A 120 3.84 -3.25 -6.82
CA HIS A 120 2.93 -3.12 -7.93
C HIS A 120 2.01 -1.93 -7.74
N LEU A 121 1.78 -1.19 -8.83
CA LEU A 121 0.83 -0.09 -8.87
C LEU A 121 -0.41 -0.50 -9.65
N LYS A 122 -1.56 -0.44 -9.01
CA LYS A 122 -2.88 -0.42 -9.65
C LYS A 122 -3.42 1.00 -9.62
N GLY A 123 -3.99 1.44 -10.73
CA GLY A 123 -4.64 2.74 -10.80
C GLY A 123 -5.97 2.75 -10.04
N LYS A 124 -6.40 3.94 -9.62
CA LYS A 124 -7.72 4.17 -9.03
C LYS A 124 -8.77 4.54 -10.08
N THR A 125 -8.33 5.10 -11.19
CA THR A 125 -9.15 5.46 -12.36
C THR A 125 -8.82 4.58 -13.55
N LEU A 126 -9.65 4.59 -14.59
CA LEU A 126 -9.36 3.88 -15.84
C LEU A 126 -8.08 4.39 -16.49
N GLU A 127 -7.90 5.72 -16.51
CA GLU A 127 -6.70 6.35 -17.08
C GLU A 127 -5.43 5.91 -16.36
N ASP A 128 -5.45 5.90 -15.02
CA ASP A 128 -4.31 5.42 -14.23
C ASP A 128 -4.02 3.94 -14.49
N ASN A 129 -5.08 3.12 -14.60
CA ASN A 129 -4.93 1.71 -14.88
C ASN A 129 -4.31 1.45 -16.26
N LEU A 130 -4.65 2.23 -17.27
CA LEU A 130 -4.02 2.16 -18.59
C LEU A 130 -2.53 2.49 -18.52
N LYS A 131 -2.13 3.49 -17.72
CA LYS A 131 -0.72 3.88 -17.54
C LYS A 131 0.13 2.83 -16.83
N CYS A 132 -0.48 2.02 -15.97
CA CYS A 132 0.21 0.98 -15.21
C CYS A 132 -0.21 -0.45 -15.61
N ASN A 133 -0.69 -0.66 -16.83
CA ASN A 133 -1.10 -1.95 -17.36
C ASN A 133 -1.98 -2.75 -16.40
N PHE A 134 -2.90 -2.09 -15.67
CA PHE A 134 -3.77 -2.69 -14.66
C PHE A 134 -3.00 -3.43 -13.54
N GLY A 135 -1.76 -3.02 -13.27
CA GLY A 135 -0.86 -3.68 -12.31
C GLY A 135 -0.22 -4.95 -12.85
N MET A 136 -0.29 -5.19 -14.15
CA MET A 136 0.39 -6.30 -14.84
C MET A 136 1.74 -5.81 -15.36
N SER A 137 2.80 -6.26 -14.71
CA SER A 137 4.16 -5.79 -15.03
C SER A 137 4.70 -6.42 -16.30
N SER A 138 5.30 -5.58 -17.15
CA SER A 138 6.07 -5.98 -18.31
C SER A 138 7.48 -6.48 -17.91
N PRO A 139 8.25 -7.09 -18.81
CA PRO A 139 9.64 -7.49 -18.54
C PRO A 139 10.51 -6.36 -17.98
N GLU A 140 10.27 -5.11 -18.43
CA GLU A 140 10.97 -3.92 -17.95
C GLU A 140 10.70 -3.67 -16.48
N GLY A 141 9.45 -3.86 -16.02
CA GLY A 141 9.09 -3.73 -14.60
C GLY A 141 9.83 -4.73 -13.73
N TYR A 142 9.90 -5.99 -14.15
CA TYR A 142 10.67 -7.01 -13.44
C TYR A 142 12.18 -6.72 -13.43
N ARG A 143 12.74 -6.24 -14.55
CA ARG A 143 14.16 -5.81 -14.60
C ARG A 143 14.43 -4.62 -13.70
N LYS A 144 13.51 -3.63 -13.66
CA LYS A 144 13.55 -2.49 -12.73
C LYS A 144 13.57 -2.99 -11.26
N ALA A 145 12.64 -3.88 -10.90
CA ALA A 145 12.58 -4.45 -9.57
C ALA A 145 13.89 -5.20 -9.22
N MET A 146 14.36 -6.06 -10.09
CA MET A 146 15.62 -6.80 -9.91
C MET A 146 16.82 -5.86 -9.73
N ARG A 147 16.90 -4.80 -10.52
CA ARG A 147 17.96 -3.78 -10.40
C ARG A 147 17.95 -3.13 -9.02
N LEU A 148 16.76 -2.78 -8.51
CA LEU A 148 16.61 -2.17 -7.19
C LEU A 148 16.97 -3.15 -6.06
N MET A 149 16.63 -4.43 -6.21
CA MET A 149 17.00 -5.49 -5.26
C MET A 149 18.52 -5.67 -5.21
N LYS A 150 19.20 -5.74 -6.37
CA LYS A 150 20.67 -5.82 -6.44
C LYS A 150 21.34 -4.58 -5.83
N GLN A 151 20.74 -3.40 -6.03
CA GLN A 151 21.24 -2.17 -5.40
C GLN A 151 21.05 -2.23 -3.86
N ALA A 152 19.92 -2.71 -3.41
CA ALA A 152 19.65 -2.87 -1.97
C ALA A 152 20.65 -3.83 -1.31
N GLU A 153 20.91 -4.97 -1.94
CA GLU A 153 21.91 -5.95 -1.50
C GLU A 153 23.31 -5.32 -1.39
N LYS A 154 23.75 -4.62 -2.45
CA LYS A 154 25.05 -3.93 -2.46
C LYS A 154 25.22 -2.95 -1.31
N PHE A 155 24.19 -2.20 -0.97
CA PHE A 155 24.19 -1.19 0.10
C PHE A 155 23.64 -1.72 1.43
N LYS A 156 23.35 -3.01 1.54
CA LYS A 156 22.83 -3.67 2.73
C LYS A 156 21.56 -3.00 3.29
N ARG A 157 20.69 -2.53 2.40
CA ARG A 157 19.40 -1.96 2.77
C ARG A 157 18.33 -3.06 2.82
N PRO A 158 17.46 -3.10 3.83
CA PRO A 158 16.28 -3.95 3.83
C PRO A 158 15.39 -3.64 2.62
N ILE A 159 14.68 -4.66 2.13
CA ILE A 159 13.73 -4.53 1.03
C ILE A 159 12.33 -4.76 1.58
N ILE A 160 11.42 -3.82 1.28
CA ILE A 160 10.00 -3.95 1.57
C ILE A 160 9.28 -4.08 0.22
N ALA A 161 8.63 -5.23 0.01
CA ALA A 161 7.94 -5.54 -1.24
C ALA A 161 6.42 -5.57 -1.04
N PHE A 162 5.69 -4.81 -1.88
CA PHE A 162 4.23 -4.81 -1.92
C PHE A 162 3.75 -5.52 -3.17
N VAL A 163 3.07 -6.64 -3.00
CA VAL A 163 2.57 -7.46 -4.12
C VAL A 163 1.08 -7.26 -4.26
N ASP A 164 0.67 -6.60 -5.34
CA ASP A 164 -0.75 -6.37 -5.68
C ASP A 164 -0.93 -6.38 -7.21
N THR A 165 -0.96 -7.56 -7.79
CA THR A 165 -1.06 -7.76 -9.24
C THR A 165 -2.05 -8.88 -9.58
N PRO A 166 -2.79 -8.78 -10.70
CA PRO A 166 -3.56 -9.90 -11.23
C PRO A 166 -2.69 -10.94 -11.98
N GLY A 167 -1.45 -10.57 -12.33
CA GLY A 167 -0.52 -11.42 -13.09
C GLY A 167 0.52 -10.61 -13.88
N ALA A 168 1.33 -11.31 -14.67
CA ALA A 168 2.26 -10.69 -15.60
C ALA A 168 1.53 -10.09 -16.81
N TYR A 169 2.16 -9.15 -17.49
CA TYR A 169 1.64 -8.60 -18.74
C TYR A 169 1.60 -9.68 -19.84
N PRO A 170 0.42 -9.99 -20.43
CA PRO A 170 0.24 -11.11 -21.36
C PRO A 170 0.47 -10.70 -22.83
N GLY A 171 1.15 -9.60 -23.08
CA GLY A 171 1.39 -9.11 -24.44
C GLY A 171 2.50 -9.86 -25.14
N MET A 172 2.44 -9.94 -26.48
CA MET A 172 3.46 -10.57 -27.32
C MET A 172 4.85 -9.96 -27.11
N GLU A 173 4.93 -8.67 -26.78
CA GLU A 173 6.19 -7.99 -26.47
C GLU A 173 6.89 -8.55 -25.19
N ALA A 174 6.16 -9.31 -24.37
CA ALA A 174 6.74 -9.92 -23.17
C ALA A 174 7.45 -11.26 -23.46
N GLU A 175 7.26 -11.83 -24.66
CA GLU A 175 7.85 -13.10 -25.08
C GLU A 175 9.09 -12.92 -25.99
N MET A 176 9.34 -11.67 -26.43
CA MET A 176 10.49 -11.32 -27.26
C MET A 176 11.66 -10.80 -26.40
#